data_23c5315ae8937a4904d01fff204ce32d
#
_entry.id   23c5315ae8937a4904d01fff204ce32d
#
_cell.length_a   1.000
_cell.length_b   1.000
_cell.length_c   1.000
_cell.angle_alpha   90.00
_cell.angle_beta   90.00
_cell.angle_gamma   90.00
#
_symmetry.space_group_name_H-M   'P 1'
#
loop_
_entity.id
_entity.type
_entity.pdbx_description
1 polymer ?
#
loop_
_entity_poly.entity_id
_entity_poly.type
_entity_poly.pdbx_seq_one_letter_code
_entity_poly.pdbx_strand_id
1 'polypeptide(L)'
;MKKWILICSIGALFSCTNANNEVKINEPSHWKDNATIYELNVRQFSEKGDFNSILPHLSRLKSMGVKIIWLMPIHPIGELNRKGSLGSYYSVKDYKEINPEFGNKEDFKVLVDSIHELDMKIIIDWVANHTSFDNAWSTDHKDWYTLDSNDHLQPPLGTDWWDVADLNYENNELRNAMTDALLYWIDEFDIDGYRCDVASWVPDDYWKSAIDTLKQTKDVFMLAEAEGKNLHDAGFDMTYNWSYMHVSNEIAKGNQTLSSLDSLLMVEDSIYNSNDIRMYFTTNHDENSWNGTAYERYGASFHVQTLLAFTMPGMPLIYNGQESGLNKRLRFFEKDTIEWGEYSHQDYFTKLYKLRIENSAMWNGDTNTVFEKIDSKFENLFAFRRKNENNQVTVLLNFDKDSLVIENYKELGIGGYSMDYMEGKIIPKIINIPANNGKIYID
;
A
#
# COMPACT_ATOMS: atom_id res chain seq x y z
N MET A 1 -31.10 26.77 83.99
CA MET A 1 -29.94 26.24 83.28
C MET A 1 -30.41 25.05 82.46
N LYS A 2 -30.70 25.29 81.12
CA LYS A 2 -31.17 24.23 80.18
C LYS A 2 -29.96 23.77 79.39
N LYS A 3 -29.60 22.51 79.49
CA LYS A 3 -28.58 21.84 78.68
C LYS A 3 -29.23 21.44 77.32
N TRP A 4 -28.64 21.89 76.24
CA TRP A 4 -28.95 21.41 74.91
C TRP A 4 -28.00 20.25 74.56
N ILE A 5 -28.57 19.14 74.16
CA ILE A 5 -27.83 17.97 73.64
C ILE A 5 -27.87 18.11 72.13
N LEU A 6 -26.71 18.21 71.51
CA LEU A 6 -26.53 18.25 70.05
C LEU A 6 -26.37 16.79 69.57
N ILE A 7 -27.32 16.32 68.78
CA ILE A 7 -27.24 15.02 68.11
C ILE A 7 -26.58 15.23 66.77
N CYS A 8 -25.35 14.74 66.60
CA CYS A 8 -24.67 14.65 65.27
C CYS A 8 -25.15 13.38 64.55
N SER A 9 -25.95 13.58 63.49
CA SER A 9 -26.25 12.50 62.52
C SER A 9 -25.12 12.39 61.53
N ILE A 10 -24.43 11.25 61.55
CA ILE A 10 -23.42 10.87 60.53
C ILE A 10 -24.19 10.32 59.33
N GLY A 11 -24.31 11.12 58.30
CA GLY A 11 -24.76 10.66 56.98
C GLY A 11 -23.63 9.92 56.26
N ALA A 12 -23.75 8.62 56.06
CA ALA A 12 -22.88 7.86 55.21
C ALA A 12 -23.18 8.16 53.76
N LEU A 13 -22.31 8.93 53.10
CA LEU A 13 -22.33 9.11 51.65
C LEU A 13 -21.78 7.85 51.01
N PHE A 14 -22.64 7.01 50.46
CA PHE A 14 -22.26 5.98 49.50
C PHE A 14 -21.85 6.66 48.20
N SER A 15 -20.54 6.81 47.97
CA SER A 15 -19.98 7.18 46.67
C SER A 15 -20.06 5.95 45.76
N CYS A 16 -21.05 5.93 44.87
CA CYS A 16 -21.01 5.02 43.72
C CYS A 16 -19.92 5.50 42.79
N THR A 17 -18.75 4.89 42.86
CA THR A 17 -17.74 5.00 41.79
C THR A 17 -18.29 4.24 40.57
N ASN A 18 -18.89 4.96 39.63
CA ASN A 18 -19.04 4.44 38.29
C ASN A 18 -17.62 4.23 37.76
N ALA A 19 -17.19 2.98 37.73
CA ALA A 19 -16.06 2.58 36.89
C ALA A 19 -16.52 2.75 35.44
N ASN A 20 -16.28 3.93 34.88
CA ASN A 20 -16.26 4.07 33.43
C ASN A 20 -15.13 3.14 32.96
N ASN A 21 -15.47 1.98 32.46
CA ASN A 21 -14.60 1.25 31.58
C ASN A 21 -14.45 2.10 30.30
N GLU A 22 -13.56 3.06 30.33
CA GLU A 22 -13.04 3.66 29.12
C GLU A 22 -12.43 2.49 28.35
N VAL A 23 -13.07 2.11 27.25
CA VAL A 23 -12.48 1.25 26.25
C VAL A 23 -11.21 1.98 25.82
N LYS A 24 -10.05 1.51 26.26
CA LYS A 24 -8.77 2.00 25.76
C LYS A 24 -8.78 1.76 24.26
N ILE A 25 -9.02 2.82 23.50
CA ILE A 25 -8.78 2.80 22.06
C ILE A 25 -7.27 2.65 21.94
N ASN A 26 -6.80 1.51 21.45
CA ASN A 26 -5.40 1.35 21.12
C ASN A 26 -5.05 2.32 20.00
N GLU A 27 -4.09 3.19 20.24
CA GLU A 27 -3.51 4.02 19.21
C GLU A 27 -2.27 3.32 18.65
N PRO A 28 -2.01 3.40 17.34
CA PRO A 28 -0.80 2.86 16.76
C PRO A 28 0.42 3.58 17.34
N SER A 29 1.54 2.87 17.49
CA SER A 29 2.79 3.45 17.99
C SER A 29 3.37 4.47 17.00
N HIS A 30 3.10 4.25 15.71
CA HIS A 30 3.47 5.14 14.61
C HIS A 30 2.32 5.21 13.59
N TRP A 31 2.16 6.37 12.92
CA TRP A 31 1.07 6.61 11.95
C TRP A 31 1.05 5.60 10.79
N LYS A 32 2.20 5.01 10.43
CA LYS A 32 2.32 4.00 9.35
C LYS A 32 1.89 2.60 9.77
N ASP A 33 1.74 2.32 11.06
CA ASP A 33 1.42 0.98 11.54
C ASP A 33 0.04 0.50 11.07
N ASN A 34 -0.96 1.38 11.08
CA ASN A 34 -2.31 1.11 10.59
C ASN A 34 -2.62 1.77 9.24
N ALA A 35 -1.59 2.26 8.54
CA ALA A 35 -1.79 2.94 7.27
C ALA A 35 -2.26 2.00 6.16
N THR A 36 -2.91 2.60 5.18
CA THR A 36 -3.40 2.02 3.94
C THR A 36 -2.89 2.87 2.78
N ILE A 37 -2.64 2.29 1.62
CA ILE A 37 -2.06 3.00 0.49
C ILE A 37 -2.96 2.89 -0.75
N TYR A 38 -3.10 4.01 -1.46
CA TYR A 38 -3.86 4.14 -2.69
C TYR A 38 -2.97 4.70 -3.78
N GLU A 39 -2.71 3.93 -4.82
CA GLU A 39 -1.94 4.32 -5.98
C GLU A 39 -2.81 5.09 -6.97
N LEU A 40 -2.36 6.27 -7.38
CA LEU A 40 -3.09 7.18 -8.22
C LEU A 40 -2.29 7.61 -9.44
N ASN A 41 -2.81 7.29 -10.62
CA ASN A 41 -2.30 7.74 -11.91
C ASN A 41 -3.00 9.05 -12.30
N VAL A 42 -2.31 10.18 -12.17
CA VAL A 42 -2.88 11.52 -12.45
C VAL A 42 -3.44 11.60 -13.87
N ARG A 43 -2.68 11.15 -14.87
CA ARG A 43 -3.08 11.18 -16.29
C ARG A 43 -4.39 10.45 -16.56
N GLN A 44 -4.60 9.29 -15.89
CA GLN A 44 -5.73 8.40 -16.15
C GLN A 44 -6.92 8.63 -15.22
N PHE A 45 -6.73 9.36 -14.13
CA PHE A 45 -7.72 9.54 -13.07
C PHE A 45 -9.00 10.21 -13.54
N SER A 46 -8.89 11.17 -14.45
CA SER A 46 -10.01 11.93 -14.98
C SER A 46 -9.87 12.18 -16.49
N GLU A 47 -10.91 12.70 -17.11
CA GLU A 47 -10.86 13.13 -18.50
C GLU A 47 -9.78 14.20 -18.73
N LYS A 48 -9.63 15.16 -17.82
CA LYS A 48 -8.57 16.16 -17.88
C LYS A 48 -7.21 15.56 -17.58
N GLY A 49 -7.10 14.72 -16.53
CA GLY A 49 -5.86 14.13 -16.08
C GLY A 49 -4.92 15.12 -15.41
N ASP A 50 -5.45 16.01 -14.59
CA ASP A 50 -4.74 17.06 -13.87
C ASP A 50 -4.95 16.96 -12.36
N PHE A 51 -4.12 17.64 -11.57
CA PHE A 51 -4.20 17.67 -10.11
C PHE A 51 -5.53 18.21 -9.60
N ASN A 52 -6.07 19.24 -10.23
CA ASN A 52 -7.33 19.88 -9.83
C ASN A 52 -8.52 18.93 -9.95
N SER A 53 -8.47 17.97 -10.85
CA SER A 53 -9.51 16.96 -11.02
C SER A 53 -9.52 15.90 -9.91
N ILE A 54 -8.45 15.81 -9.09
CA ILE A 54 -8.37 14.90 -7.95
C ILE A 54 -9.06 15.47 -6.72
N LEU A 55 -8.99 16.79 -6.54
CA LEU A 55 -9.50 17.50 -5.34
C LEU A 55 -10.92 17.09 -4.93
N PRO A 56 -11.92 17.01 -5.83
CA PRO A 56 -13.29 16.63 -5.46
C PRO A 56 -13.42 15.21 -4.91
N HIS A 57 -12.42 14.34 -5.16
CA HIS A 57 -12.44 12.94 -4.76
C HIS A 57 -11.75 12.67 -3.42
N LEU A 58 -11.00 13.63 -2.86
CA LEU A 58 -10.20 13.41 -1.65
C LEU A 58 -11.06 13.02 -0.45
N SER A 59 -12.21 13.67 -0.23
CA SER A 59 -13.13 13.32 0.86
C SER A 59 -13.69 11.91 0.71
N ARG A 60 -13.93 11.44 -0.52
CA ARG A 60 -14.35 10.07 -0.81
C ARG A 60 -13.24 9.09 -0.46
N LEU A 61 -12.01 9.34 -0.89
CA LEU A 61 -10.84 8.50 -0.58
C LEU A 61 -10.60 8.43 0.93
N LYS A 62 -10.66 9.56 1.64
CA LYS A 62 -10.59 9.59 3.11
C LYS A 62 -11.68 8.73 3.75
N SER A 63 -12.94 8.86 3.30
CA SER A 63 -14.07 8.09 3.83
C SER A 63 -13.95 6.59 3.57
N MET A 64 -13.29 6.21 2.48
CA MET A 64 -12.94 4.82 2.16
C MET A 64 -11.87 4.25 3.10
N GLY A 65 -11.11 5.13 3.78
CA GLY A 65 -10.05 4.73 4.71
C GLY A 65 -8.65 4.84 4.12
N VAL A 66 -8.47 5.57 3.02
CA VAL A 66 -7.14 5.86 2.46
C VAL A 66 -6.36 6.73 3.44
N LYS A 67 -5.14 6.32 3.78
CA LYS A 67 -4.21 7.10 4.61
C LYS A 67 -3.06 7.67 3.77
N ILE A 68 -2.52 6.92 2.84
CA ILE A 68 -1.42 7.35 1.96
C ILE A 68 -1.94 7.38 0.52
N ILE A 69 -1.79 8.52 -0.15
CA ILE A 69 -1.96 8.64 -1.60
C ILE A 69 -0.56 8.59 -2.22
N TRP A 70 -0.32 7.59 -3.06
CA TRP A 70 0.88 7.49 -3.88
C TRP A 70 0.55 7.96 -5.30
N LEU A 71 1.12 9.09 -5.71
CA LEU A 71 1.04 9.57 -7.09
C LEU A 71 2.13 8.89 -7.93
N MET A 72 1.74 8.29 -9.05
CA MET A 72 2.69 7.89 -10.10
C MET A 72 3.53 9.10 -10.54
N PRO A 73 4.68 8.92 -11.27
CA PRO A 73 5.62 10.01 -11.51
C PRO A 73 4.94 11.27 -12.06
N ILE A 74 5.23 12.40 -11.42
CA ILE A 74 4.62 13.71 -11.71
C ILE A 74 5.52 14.65 -12.52
N HIS A 75 6.72 14.19 -12.87
CA HIS A 75 7.74 14.98 -13.54
C HIS A 75 7.49 15.11 -15.04
N PRO A 76 8.05 16.13 -15.70
CA PRO A 76 8.04 16.23 -17.16
C PRO A 76 8.66 15.00 -17.81
N ILE A 77 8.08 14.56 -18.91
CA ILE A 77 8.47 13.35 -19.63
C ILE A 77 9.38 13.74 -20.80
N GLY A 78 10.46 12.97 -20.99
CA GLY A 78 11.39 13.13 -22.11
C GLY A 78 10.70 13.08 -23.47
N GLU A 79 11.27 13.77 -24.45
CA GLU A 79 10.79 13.80 -25.83
C GLU A 79 11.66 12.95 -26.77
N LEU A 80 12.96 12.85 -26.45
CA LEU A 80 13.88 12.06 -27.23
C LEU A 80 13.63 10.56 -26.99
N ASN A 81 13.45 9.82 -28.08
CA ASN A 81 13.12 8.39 -28.05
C ASN A 81 11.78 8.04 -27.36
N ARG A 82 10.87 9.00 -27.24
CA ARG A 82 9.58 8.84 -26.56
C ARG A 82 8.78 7.65 -27.10
N LYS A 83 8.27 6.81 -26.22
CA LYS A 83 7.33 5.73 -26.53
C LYS A 83 5.89 6.26 -26.54
N GLY A 84 5.12 5.91 -27.57
CA GLY A 84 3.73 6.39 -27.73
C GLY A 84 3.61 7.90 -27.93
N SER A 85 2.41 8.45 -27.78
CA SER A 85 2.17 9.87 -27.99
C SER A 85 2.56 10.74 -26.80
N LEU A 86 2.38 10.25 -25.57
CA LEU A 86 2.60 11.00 -24.32
C LEU A 86 3.84 10.53 -23.53
N GLY A 87 4.43 9.42 -23.91
CA GLY A 87 5.65 8.88 -23.27
C GLY A 87 5.40 8.15 -21.96
N SER A 88 6.47 7.54 -21.47
CA SER A 88 6.53 6.88 -20.19
C SER A 88 6.61 7.91 -19.05
N TYR A 89 5.81 7.75 -18.01
CA TYR A 89 5.94 8.51 -16.75
C TYR A 89 7.35 8.39 -16.15
N TYR A 90 8.01 7.25 -16.40
CA TYR A 90 9.32 6.90 -15.87
C TYR A 90 10.49 7.45 -16.71
N SER A 91 10.23 8.14 -17.81
CA SER A 91 11.25 8.84 -18.61
C SER A 91 11.36 10.29 -18.14
N VAL A 92 11.99 10.50 -16.97
CA VAL A 92 12.03 11.79 -16.25
C VAL A 92 12.97 12.79 -16.95
N LYS A 93 12.42 13.94 -17.37
CA LYS A 93 13.16 15.03 -18.01
C LYS A 93 13.74 16.05 -17.03
N ASP A 94 13.05 16.29 -15.90
CA ASP A 94 13.49 17.20 -14.84
C ASP A 94 12.91 16.77 -13.50
N TYR A 95 13.78 16.54 -12.52
CA TYR A 95 13.38 16.05 -11.19
C TYR A 95 12.73 17.13 -10.29
N LYS A 96 12.84 18.40 -10.63
CA LYS A 96 12.33 19.52 -9.82
C LYS A 96 11.18 20.27 -10.48
N GLU A 97 10.66 19.74 -11.60
CA GLU A 97 9.55 20.32 -12.34
C GLU A 97 8.33 19.40 -12.38
N ILE A 98 7.16 20.00 -12.59
CA ILE A 98 5.87 19.32 -12.77
C ILE A 98 5.62 19.10 -14.25
N ASN A 99 5.11 17.92 -14.61
CA ASN A 99 4.61 17.64 -15.94
C ASN A 99 3.46 18.63 -16.28
N PRO A 100 3.61 19.45 -17.33
CA PRO A 100 2.60 20.45 -17.67
C PRO A 100 1.23 19.87 -18.05
N GLU A 101 1.15 18.54 -18.34
CA GLU A 101 -0.14 17.85 -18.49
C GLU A 101 -0.94 17.82 -17.17
N PHE A 102 -0.27 17.83 -16.02
CA PHE A 102 -0.89 17.67 -14.71
C PHE A 102 -1.22 19.00 -14.01
N GLY A 103 -0.66 20.10 -14.50
CA GLY A 103 -0.78 21.43 -13.94
C GLY A 103 0.59 22.08 -13.69
N ASN A 104 0.68 22.84 -12.62
CA ASN A 104 1.90 23.54 -12.21
C ASN A 104 2.21 23.32 -10.72
N LYS A 105 3.24 23.96 -10.21
CA LYS A 105 3.69 23.82 -8.80
C LYS A 105 2.64 24.33 -7.79
N GLU A 106 1.91 25.36 -8.15
CA GLU A 106 0.82 25.91 -7.33
C GLU A 106 -0.35 24.94 -7.26
N ASP A 107 -0.74 24.31 -8.38
CA ASP A 107 -1.78 23.27 -8.40
C ASP A 107 -1.38 22.06 -7.56
N PHE A 108 -0.11 21.63 -7.65
CA PHE A 108 0.42 20.55 -6.84
C PHE A 108 0.42 20.90 -5.34
N LYS A 109 0.84 22.11 -4.98
CA LYS A 109 0.80 22.60 -3.58
C LYS A 109 -0.61 22.57 -3.01
N VAL A 110 -1.60 23.02 -3.79
CA VAL A 110 -3.01 22.97 -3.39
C VAL A 110 -3.47 21.51 -3.14
N LEU A 111 -3.03 20.58 -3.99
CA LEU A 111 -3.34 19.16 -3.82
C LEU A 111 -2.72 18.60 -2.52
N VAL A 112 -1.44 18.88 -2.26
CA VAL A 112 -0.74 18.43 -1.04
C VAL A 112 -1.44 18.98 0.21
N ASP A 113 -1.70 20.30 0.25
CA ASP A 113 -2.36 20.94 1.38
C ASP A 113 -3.76 20.36 1.63
N SER A 114 -4.54 20.11 0.56
CA SER A 114 -5.87 19.51 0.66
C SER A 114 -5.84 18.06 1.17
N ILE A 115 -4.81 17.30 0.83
CA ILE A 115 -4.59 15.94 1.35
C ILE A 115 -4.25 16.00 2.84
N HIS A 116 -3.39 16.92 3.26
CA HIS A 116 -3.02 17.12 4.65
C HIS A 116 -4.19 17.63 5.51
N GLU A 117 -5.02 18.53 5.00
CA GLU A 117 -6.24 19.01 5.68
C GLU A 117 -7.20 17.86 6.03
N LEU A 118 -7.18 16.78 5.26
CA LEU A 118 -7.96 15.57 5.51
C LEU A 118 -7.22 14.54 6.39
N ASP A 119 -6.10 14.90 7.00
CA ASP A 119 -5.24 13.96 7.76
C ASP A 119 -4.90 12.70 6.93
N MET A 120 -4.56 12.90 5.67
CA MET A 120 -3.95 11.91 4.79
C MET A 120 -2.50 12.30 4.50
N LYS A 121 -1.75 11.37 3.94
CA LYS A 121 -0.35 11.50 3.55
C LYS A 121 -0.22 11.39 2.04
N ILE A 122 0.80 12.04 1.48
CA ILE A 122 1.11 11.98 0.05
C ILE A 122 2.57 11.56 -0.16
N ILE A 123 2.77 10.57 -1.01
CA ILE A 123 4.09 10.21 -1.52
C ILE A 123 4.09 10.31 -3.05
N ILE A 124 5.25 10.60 -3.63
CA ILE A 124 5.41 10.63 -5.08
C ILE A 124 6.31 9.49 -5.56
N ASP A 125 6.09 9.06 -6.78
CA ASP A 125 6.94 8.07 -7.43
C ASP A 125 8.28 8.69 -7.82
N TRP A 126 9.38 8.01 -7.54
CA TRP A 126 10.73 8.50 -7.74
C TRP A 126 11.57 7.54 -8.56
N VAL A 127 11.97 8.00 -9.72
CA VAL A 127 12.75 7.23 -10.69
C VAL A 127 14.23 7.53 -10.50
N ALA A 128 14.90 6.79 -9.61
CA ALA A 128 16.31 7.06 -9.29
C ALA A 128 17.29 6.35 -10.22
N ASN A 129 16.90 5.25 -10.89
CA ASN A 129 17.80 4.43 -11.67
C ASN A 129 18.19 5.05 -13.03
N HIS A 130 17.32 5.84 -13.64
CA HIS A 130 17.50 6.35 -15.00
C HIS A 130 16.76 7.67 -15.22
N THR A 131 17.09 8.38 -16.30
CA THR A 131 16.38 9.58 -16.75
C THR A 131 15.95 9.44 -18.20
N SER A 132 15.22 10.43 -18.73
CA SER A 132 15.11 10.57 -20.19
C SER A 132 16.46 10.92 -20.82
N PHE A 133 16.63 10.63 -22.10
CA PHE A 133 17.84 11.01 -22.85
C PHE A 133 18.03 12.53 -22.99
N ASP A 134 16.96 13.31 -22.87
CA ASP A 134 16.95 14.78 -22.94
C ASP A 134 16.77 15.45 -21.56
N ASN A 135 17.10 14.75 -20.49
CA ASN A 135 17.26 15.35 -19.16
C ASN A 135 18.45 16.34 -19.17
N ALA A 136 18.35 17.45 -18.44
CA ALA A 136 19.42 18.45 -18.38
C ALA A 136 20.77 17.85 -17.95
N TRP A 137 20.77 16.91 -17.01
CA TRP A 137 21.96 16.20 -16.56
C TRP A 137 22.68 15.44 -17.69
N SER A 138 21.96 14.93 -18.68
CA SER A 138 22.55 14.18 -19.80
C SER A 138 23.43 15.05 -20.69
N THR A 139 23.18 16.37 -20.71
CA THR A 139 23.97 17.34 -21.46
C THR A 139 25.11 17.92 -20.63
N ASP A 140 24.83 18.25 -19.36
CA ASP A 140 25.76 19.01 -18.51
C ASP A 140 26.72 18.08 -17.74
N HIS A 141 26.31 16.84 -17.49
CA HIS A 141 27.01 15.86 -16.64
C HIS A 141 26.97 14.47 -17.27
N LYS A 142 27.57 14.31 -18.44
CA LYS A 142 27.62 13.03 -19.17
C LYS A 142 28.27 11.90 -18.35
N ASP A 143 29.19 12.23 -17.46
CA ASP A 143 29.87 11.33 -16.55
C ASP A 143 28.98 10.79 -15.41
N TRP A 144 27.76 11.31 -15.27
CA TRP A 144 26.74 10.78 -14.36
C TRP A 144 25.97 9.59 -14.94
N TYR A 145 26.25 9.21 -16.19
CA TYR A 145 25.55 8.17 -16.92
C TYR A 145 26.46 6.99 -17.25
N THR A 146 25.86 5.82 -17.37
CA THR A 146 26.52 4.66 -17.94
C THR A 146 26.65 4.84 -19.44
N LEU A 147 27.86 4.66 -19.98
CA LEU A 147 28.16 4.85 -21.40
C LEU A 147 28.44 3.52 -22.10
N ASP A 148 28.09 3.47 -23.38
CA ASP A 148 28.47 2.35 -24.26
C ASP A 148 29.95 2.44 -24.69
N SER A 149 30.42 1.47 -25.44
CA SER A 149 31.81 1.42 -25.95
C SER A 149 32.19 2.56 -26.91
N ASN A 150 31.21 3.32 -27.40
CA ASN A 150 31.37 4.45 -28.29
C ASN A 150 31.15 5.80 -27.57
N ASP A 151 31.12 5.75 -26.26
CA ASP A 151 30.92 6.92 -25.40
C ASP A 151 29.52 7.58 -25.59
N HIS A 152 28.49 6.77 -25.87
CA HIS A 152 27.10 7.23 -25.90
C HIS A 152 26.34 6.78 -24.65
N LEU A 153 25.37 7.59 -24.24
CA LEU A 153 24.39 7.19 -23.22
C LEU A 153 23.68 5.93 -23.66
N GLN A 154 23.44 5.01 -22.70
CA GLN A 154 22.74 3.75 -22.98
C GLN A 154 21.61 3.52 -21.98
N PRO A 155 20.58 2.73 -22.36
CA PRO A 155 19.56 2.30 -21.42
C PRO A 155 20.15 1.32 -20.39
N PRO A 156 19.45 1.07 -19.26
CA PRO A 156 19.82 0.04 -18.29
C PRO A 156 20.05 -1.32 -18.97
N LEU A 157 21.14 -1.96 -18.65
CA LEU A 157 21.56 -3.21 -19.31
C LEU A 157 20.52 -4.33 -19.17
N GLY A 158 20.25 -5.00 -20.29
CA GLY A 158 19.31 -6.12 -20.31
C GLY A 158 17.83 -5.72 -20.44
N THR A 159 17.54 -4.43 -20.62
CA THR A 159 16.19 -3.92 -20.84
C THR A 159 15.94 -3.54 -22.30
N ASP A 160 14.66 -3.39 -22.65
CA ASP A 160 14.19 -2.78 -23.91
C ASP A 160 13.73 -1.33 -23.72
N TRP A 161 14.25 -0.64 -22.69
CA TRP A 161 13.85 0.71 -22.28
C TRP A 161 14.62 1.80 -23.04
N TRP A 162 14.51 1.80 -24.39
CA TRP A 162 15.27 2.72 -25.26
C TRP A 162 14.91 4.21 -25.11
N ASP A 163 13.91 4.53 -24.31
CA ASP A 163 13.46 5.90 -24.02
C ASP A 163 14.11 6.49 -22.76
N VAL A 164 15.00 5.75 -22.08
CA VAL A 164 15.68 6.19 -20.87
C VAL A 164 17.18 5.89 -20.89
N ALA A 165 17.96 6.68 -20.15
CA ALA A 165 19.42 6.59 -20.01
C ALA A 165 19.78 6.22 -18.57
N ASP A 166 20.63 5.21 -18.42
CA ASP A 166 21.06 4.62 -17.15
C ASP A 166 21.99 5.54 -16.37
N LEU A 167 21.78 5.70 -15.06
CA LEU A 167 22.58 6.54 -14.17
C LEU A 167 23.72 5.76 -13.51
N ASN A 168 24.88 6.39 -13.41
CA ASN A 168 26.11 5.80 -12.83
C ASN A 168 26.33 6.26 -11.38
N TYR A 169 25.86 5.50 -10.42
CA TYR A 169 25.98 5.78 -8.99
C TYR A 169 27.40 5.63 -8.41
N GLU A 170 28.40 5.27 -9.20
CA GLU A 170 29.82 5.44 -8.79
C GLU A 170 30.21 6.91 -8.71
N ASN A 171 29.48 7.82 -9.37
CA ASN A 171 29.70 9.24 -9.33
C ASN A 171 29.05 9.89 -8.09
N ASN A 172 29.87 10.49 -7.21
CA ASN A 172 29.38 11.11 -5.97
C ASN A 172 28.63 12.43 -6.22
N GLU A 173 28.89 13.15 -7.31
CA GLU A 173 28.14 14.36 -7.64
C GLU A 173 26.71 14.02 -8.04
N LEU A 174 26.51 12.94 -8.80
CA LEU A 174 25.18 12.40 -9.08
C LEU A 174 24.45 12.05 -7.78
N ARG A 175 25.09 11.31 -6.86
CA ARG A 175 24.49 10.93 -5.57
C ARG A 175 24.01 12.16 -4.79
N ASN A 176 24.80 13.20 -4.75
CA ASN A 176 24.44 14.46 -4.09
C ASN A 176 23.27 15.15 -4.81
N ALA A 177 23.34 15.30 -6.13
CA ALA A 177 22.29 15.94 -6.92
C ALA A 177 20.95 15.21 -6.84
N MET A 178 20.98 13.88 -6.81
CA MET A 178 19.77 13.05 -6.64
C MET A 178 19.17 13.22 -5.23
N THR A 179 20.02 13.27 -4.20
CA THR A 179 19.56 13.54 -2.82
C THR A 179 18.99 14.94 -2.66
N ASP A 180 19.64 15.96 -3.27
CA ASP A 180 19.13 17.33 -3.30
C ASP A 180 17.79 17.46 -4.04
N ALA A 181 17.59 16.65 -5.07
CA ALA A 181 16.31 16.59 -5.78
C ALA A 181 15.19 15.96 -4.93
N LEU A 182 15.51 14.92 -4.13
CA LEU A 182 14.59 14.36 -3.15
C LEU A 182 14.24 15.36 -2.04
N LEU A 183 15.23 16.05 -1.46
CA LEU A 183 15.01 17.07 -0.43
C LEU A 183 14.11 18.20 -0.92
N TYR A 184 14.26 18.62 -2.19
CA TYR A 184 13.48 19.69 -2.78
C TYR A 184 11.96 19.51 -2.60
N TRP A 185 11.41 18.32 -2.83
CA TRP A 185 9.98 18.07 -2.72
C TRP A 185 9.48 18.04 -1.27
N ILE A 186 10.34 17.65 -0.34
CA ILE A 186 10.03 17.69 1.09
C ILE A 186 10.03 19.15 1.57
N ASP A 187 11.07 19.92 1.22
CA ASP A 187 11.25 21.28 1.71
C ASP A 187 10.23 22.26 1.10
N GLU A 188 9.96 22.16 -0.21
CA GLU A 188 9.08 23.09 -0.92
C GLU A 188 7.60 22.74 -0.84
N PHE A 189 7.27 21.44 -0.81
CA PHE A 189 5.89 20.98 -0.90
C PHE A 189 5.39 20.21 0.32
N ASP A 190 6.28 19.86 1.25
CA ASP A 190 5.94 19.10 2.47
C ASP A 190 5.38 17.70 2.18
N ILE A 191 5.79 17.03 1.09
CA ILE A 191 5.37 15.66 0.83
C ILE A 191 5.84 14.70 1.94
N ASP A 192 5.19 13.55 2.08
CA ASP A 192 5.42 12.62 3.19
C ASP A 192 6.32 11.43 2.82
N GLY A 193 6.89 11.41 1.63
CA GLY A 193 7.84 10.37 1.23
C GLY A 193 7.79 9.99 -0.24
N TYR A 194 8.29 8.78 -0.53
CA TYR A 194 8.53 8.31 -1.89
C TYR A 194 8.20 6.84 -2.09
N ARG A 195 7.74 6.50 -3.29
CA ARG A 195 7.85 5.16 -3.86
C ARG A 195 9.03 5.20 -4.84
N CYS A 196 10.02 4.37 -4.63
CA CYS A 196 11.24 4.35 -5.44
C CYS A 196 11.18 3.23 -6.47
N ASP A 197 11.15 3.63 -7.74
CA ASP A 197 11.12 2.79 -8.94
C ASP A 197 12.38 1.91 -9.02
N VAL A 198 12.21 0.62 -9.36
CA VAL A 198 13.28 -0.39 -9.46
C VAL A 198 14.39 -0.24 -8.42
N ALA A 199 14.01 -0.05 -7.16
CA ALA A 199 14.90 0.36 -6.07
C ALA A 199 16.13 -0.54 -5.88
N SER A 200 16.03 -1.84 -6.22
CA SER A 200 17.13 -2.79 -6.13
C SER A 200 18.23 -2.60 -7.20
N TRP A 201 18.02 -1.74 -8.19
CA TRP A 201 19.02 -1.42 -9.21
C TRP A 201 19.88 -0.21 -8.83
N VAL A 202 19.49 0.50 -7.78
CA VAL A 202 20.26 1.60 -7.19
C VAL A 202 20.98 1.08 -5.94
N PRO A 203 22.27 1.45 -5.70
CA PRO A 203 23.04 0.89 -4.60
C PRO A 203 22.43 1.11 -3.21
N ASP A 204 22.46 0.08 -2.37
CA ASP A 204 21.90 0.13 -1.00
C ASP A 204 22.58 1.20 -0.13
N ASP A 205 23.88 1.41 -0.29
CA ASP A 205 24.64 2.43 0.45
C ASP A 205 24.22 3.86 0.07
N TYR A 206 23.85 4.07 -1.20
CA TYR A 206 23.24 5.33 -1.62
C TYR A 206 21.87 5.52 -0.95
N TRP A 207 20.98 4.51 -1.04
CA TRP A 207 19.67 4.59 -0.39
C TRP A 207 19.78 4.88 1.09
N LYS A 208 20.69 4.17 1.78
CA LYS A 208 20.92 4.41 3.20
C LYS A 208 21.30 5.86 3.50
N SER A 209 22.25 6.40 2.76
CA SER A 209 22.70 7.79 2.94
C SER A 209 21.59 8.80 2.62
N ALA A 210 20.88 8.61 1.51
CA ALA A 210 19.80 9.48 1.09
C ALA A 210 18.65 9.46 2.10
N ILE A 211 18.16 8.27 2.47
CA ILE A 211 17.04 8.12 3.42
C ILE A 211 17.40 8.66 4.80
N ASP A 212 18.63 8.42 5.29
CA ASP A 212 19.09 8.99 6.56
C ASP A 212 19.07 10.54 6.51
N THR A 213 19.42 11.14 5.35
CA THR A 213 19.36 12.58 5.14
C THR A 213 17.92 13.09 5.11
N LEU A 214 17.01 12.43 4.39
CA LEU A 214 15.60 12.80 4.33
C LEU A 214 14.94 12.73 5.72
N LYS A 215 15.21 11.66 6.48
CA LYS A 215 14.66 11.44 7.83
C LYS A 215 15.17 12.43 8.88
N GLN A 216 16.25 13.16 8.61
CA GLN A 216 16.69 14.29 9.44
C GLN A 216 15.80 15.53 9.23
N THR A 217 15.19 15.67 8.07
CA THR A 217 14.30 16.80 7.74
C THR A 217 12.85 16.50 8.14
N LYS A 218 12.34 15.33 7.79
CA LYS A 218 10.95 14.90 8.04
C LYS A 218 10.88 13.39 8.25
N ASP A 219 9.92 12.91 9.05
CA ASP A 219 9.59 11.49 9.15
C ASP A 219 8.89 11.02 7.87
N VAL A 220 9.68 10.70 6.85
CA VAL A 220 9.22 10.27 5.53
C VAL A 220 8.91 8.78 5.49
N PHE A 221 7.94 8.42 4.66
CA PHE A 221 7.61 7.04 4.33
C PHE A 221 8.29 6.63 3.02
N MET A 222 9.07 5.56 3.06
CA MET A 222 9.84 5.08 1.92
C MET A 222 9.34 3.71 1.47
N LEU A 223 8.82 3.62 0.25
CA LEU A 223 8.39 2.39 -0.41
C LEU A 223 9.36 2.01 -1.52
N ALA A 224 9.93 0.82 -1.47
CA ALA A 224 10.79 0.29 -2.53
C ALA A 224 10.00 -0.60 -3.48
N GLU A 225 10.08 -0.33 -4.79
CA GLU A 225 9.69 -1.32 -5.79
C GLU A 225 10.79 -2.35 -5.94
N ALA A 226 10.84 -3.25 -5.03
CA ALA A 226 11.70 -4.45 -5.04
C ALA A 226 11.38 -5.31 -3.82
N GLU A 227 11.95 -6.49 -3.76
CA GLU A 227 11.98 -7.35 -2.59
C GLU A 227 13.41 -7.40 -2.03
N GLY A 228 13.53 -7.59 -0.74
CA GLY A 228 14.82 -7.82 -0.09
C GLY A 228 14.93 -7.15 1.28
N LYS A 229 15.53 -7.89 2.22
CA LYS A 229 15.80 -7.40 3.58
C LYS A 229 16.79 -6.23 3.57
N ASN A 230 17.75 -6.24 2.61
CA ASN A 230 18.75 -5.19 2.42
C ASN A 230 18.12 -3.80 2.21
N LEU A 231 16.95 -3.72 1.56
CA LEU A 231 16.25 -2.45 1.37
C LEU A 231 15.67 -1.92 2.68
N HIS A 232 15.10 -2.79 3.53
CA HIS A 232 14.69 -2.39 4.88
C HIS A 232 15.90 -1.97 5.72
N ASP A 233 17.05 -2.67 5.61
CA ASP A 233 18.29 -2.30 6.29
C ASP A 233 18.86 -0.96 5.78
N ALA A 234 18.58 -0.61 4.51
CA ALA A 234 18.89 0.70 3.93
C ALA A 234 17.92 1.81 4.35
N GLY A 235 16.82 1.48 5.06
CA GLY A 235 15.92 2.46 5.66
C GLY A 235 14.54 2.57 5.03
N PHE A 236 14.20 1.73 4.03
CA PHE A 236 12.85 1.65 3.49
C PHE A 236 11.86 1.08 4.54
N ASP A 237 10.71 1.72 4.65
CA ASP A 237 9.63 1.29 5.53
C ASP A 237 8.84 0.11 4.95
N MET A 238 8.67 0.11 3.62
CA MET A 238 7.90 -0.90 2.91
C MET A 238 8.60 -1.36 1.63
N THR A 239 8.47 -2.65 1.33
CA THR A 239 8.90 -3.26 0.07
C THR A 239 7.74 -3.95 -0.62
N TYR A 240 7.77 -4.04 -1.95
CA TYR A 240 6.81 -4.84 -2.70
C TYR A 240 6.86 -6.31 -2.28
N ASN A 241 5.75 -7.03 -2.47
CA ASN A 241 5.70 -8.48 -2.34
C ASN A 241 5.37 -9.11 -3.70
N TRP A 242 6.33 -9.07 -4.63
CA TRP A 242 6.21 -9.69 -5.95
C TRP A 242 6.08 -11.21 -5.87
N SER A 243 6.77 -11.82 -4.91
CA SER A 243 6.69 -13.26 -4.64
C SER A 243 5.26 -13.68 -4.30
N TYR A 244 4.57 -12.92 -3.46
CA TYR A 244 3.15 -13.13 -3.17
C TYR A 244 2.29 -12.95 -4.43
N MET A 245 2.49 -11.87 -5.19
CA MET A 245 1.75 -11.60 -6.41
C MET A 245 1.89 -12.76 -7.41
N HIS A 246 3.10 -13.28 -7.58
CA HIS A 246 3.36 -14.44 -8.44
C HIS A 246 2.61 -15.68 -7.94
N VAL A 247 2.77 -16.05 -6.67
CA VAL A 247 2.11 -17.22 -6.07
C VAL A 247 0.60 -17.11 -6.18
N SER A 248 0.01 -15.96 -5.87
CA SER A 248 -1.43 -15.76 -5.94
C SER A 248 -1.99 -15.88 -7.36
N ASN A 249 -1.27 -15.37 -8.36
CA ASN A 249 -1.64 -15.54 -9.77
C ASN A 249 -1.55 -17.02 -10.21
N GLU A 250 -0.52 -17.74 -9.79
CA GLU A 250 -0.35 -19.16 -10.17
C GLU A 250 -1.39 -20.06 -9.47
N ILE A 251 -1.81 -19.73 -8.25
CA ILE A 251 -2.95 -20.39 -7.59
C ILE A 251 -4.25 -20.12 -8.37
N ALA A 252 -4.50 -18.89 -8.77
CA ALA A 252 -5.69 -18.54 -9.55
C ALA A 252 -5.77 -19.27 -10.91
N LYS A 253 -4.62 -19.51 -11.55
CA LYS A 253 -4.49 -20.29 -12.78
C LYS A 253 -4.59 -21.82 -12.56
N GLY A 254 -4.54 -22.28 -11.30
CA GLY A 254 -4.50 -23.72 -10.96
C GLY A 254 -3.13 -24.36 -11.17
N ASN A 255 -2.07 -23.60 -11.36
CA ASN A 255 -0.69 -24.10 -11.53
C ASN A 255 -0.01 -24.39 -10.18
N GLN A 256 -0.48 -23.77 -9.10
CA GLN A 256 -0.01 -23.97 -7.74
C GLN A 256 -1.18 -24.22 -6.79
N THR A 257 -0.87 -24.75 -5.60
CA THR A 257 -1.84 -25.02 -4.53
C THR A 257 -1.63 -24.08 -3.36
N LEU A 258 -2.52 -24.10 -2.38
CA LEU A 258 -2.42 -23.29 -1.16
C LEU A 258 -1.14 -23.56 -0.35
N SER A 259 -0.52 -24.75 -0.51
CA SER A 259 0.80 -25.04 0.12
C SER A 259 1.91 -24.10 -0.35
N SER A 260 1.79 -23.49 -1.53
CA SER A 260 2.73 -22.47 -1.99
C SER A 260 2.65 -21.20 -1.18
N LEU A 261 1.48 -20.82 -0.68
CA LEU A 261 1.32 -19.70 0.28
C LEU A 261 1.97 -20.05 1.62
N ASP A 262 1.80 -21.29 2.10
CA ASP A 262 2.45 -21.73 3.34
C ASP A 262 3.98 -21.67 3.22
N SER A 263 4.50 -22.12 2.09
CA SER A 263 5.95 -22.07 1.81
C SER A 263 6.46 -20.63 1.73
N LEU A 264 5.72 -19.73 1.07
CA LEU A 264 6.05 -18.32 0.99
C LEU A 264 6.11 -17.67 2.38
N LEU A 265 5.08 -17.90 3.20
CA LEU A 265 5.01 -17.34 4.56
C LEU A 265 6.16 -17.83 5.44
N MET A 266 6.55 -19.12 5.33
CA MET A 266 7.71 -19.66 6.07
C MET A 266 9.01 -18.97 5.65
N VAL A 267 9.18 -18.69 4.35
CA VAL A 267 10.35 -17.97 3.82
C VAL A 267 10.34 -16.52 4.32
N GLU A 268 9.23 -15.83 4.22
CA GLU A 268 9.10 -14.43 4.69
C GLU A 268 9.38 -14.30 6.19
N ASP A 269 8.81 -15.17 7.02
CA ASP A 269 9.05 -15.18 8.47
C ASP A 269 10.54 -15.41 8.84
N SER A 270 11.27 -16.13 7.99
CA SER A 270 12.71 -16.34 8.17
C SER A 270 13.60 -15.17 7.76
N ILE A 271 13.09 -14.26 6.92
CA ILE A 271 13.87 -13.17 6.30
C ILE A 271 13.55 -11.82 6.94
N TYR A 272 12.25 -11.52 7.11
CA TYR A 272 11.77 -10.18 7.49
C TYR A 272 11.46 -10.09 8.98
N ASN A 273 11.71 -8.92 9.55
CA ASN A 273 11.31 -8.59 10.92
C ASN A 273 9.85 -8.10 10.95
N SER A 274 9.25 -8.07 12.13
CA SER A 274 7.87 -7.57 12.32
C SER A 274 7.65 -6.11 11.88
N ASN A 275 8.72 -5.31 11.83
CA ASN A 275 8.67 -3.92 11.38
C ASN A 275 8.90 -3.75 9.87
N ASP A 276 9.31 -4.81 9.18
CA ASP A 276 9.55 -4.78 7.73
C ASP A 276 8.20 -4.93 7.01
N ILE A 277 7.60 -3.83 6.59
CA ILE A 277 6.27 -3.84 5.98
C ILE A 277 6.37 -4.40 4.56
N ARG A 278 5.54 -5.41 4.25
CA ARG A 278 5.38 -5.96 2.90
C ARG A 278 4.12 -5.41 2.25
N MET A 279 4.17 -4.97 0.99
CA MET A 279 3.00 -4.50 0.26
C MET A 279 2.27 -5.65 -0.42
N TYR A 280 1.00 -5.82 -0.08
CA TYR A 280 0.11 -6.82 -0.71
C TYR A 280 -0.86 -6.14 -1.66
N PHE A 281 -1.04 -6.69 -2.85
CA PHE A 281 -1.91 -6.10 -3.86
C PHE A 281 -2.45 -7.15 -4.84
N THR A 282 -3.57 -6.86 -5.45
CA THR A 282 -4.14 -7.67 -6.54
C THR A 282 -3.87 -7.07 -7.90
N THR A 283 -3.51 -5.80 -7.97
CA THR A 283 -3.11 -5.08 -9.17
C THR A 283 -2.39 -3.79 -8.81
N ASN A 284 -1.61 -3.24 -9.74
CA ASN A 284 -0.98 -1.93 -9.74
C ASN A 284 -0.96 -1.41 -11.20
N HIS A 285 -0.30 -0.29 -11.45
CA HIS A 285 -0.20 0.27 -12.80
C HIS A 285 0.47 -0.68 -13.81
N ASP A 286 1.50 -1.44 -13.39
CA ASP A 286 2.21 -2.39 -14.27
C ASP A 286 1.35 -3.61 -14.56
N GLU A 287 0.84 -4.28 -13.53
CA GLU A 287 0.00 -5.45 -13.69
C GLU A 287 -1.21 -5.15 -14.59
N ASN A 288 -1.87 -4.01 -14.33
CA ASN A 288 -3.03 -3.60 -15.13
C ASN A 288 -2.67 -3.35 -16.60
N SER A 289 -1.56 -2.67 -16.86
CA SER A 289 -1.20 -2.29 -18.24
C SER A 289 -0.61 -3.44 -19.04
N TRP A 290 0.23 -4.29 -18.40
CA TRP A 290 1.03 -5.30 -19.11
C TRP A 290 0.51 -6.72 -18.98
N ASN A 291 0.03 -7.11 -17.78
CA ASN A 291 -0.31 -8.50 -17.49
C ASN A 291 -1.82 -8.77 -17.48
N GLY A 292 -2.64 -7.74 -17.47
CA GLY A 292 -4.10 -7.83 -17.50
C GLY A 292 -4.76 -7.26 -16.27
N THR A 293 -6.06 -6.97 -16.39
CA THR A 293 -6.85 -6.52 -15.26
C THR A 293 -6.87 -7.58 -14.15
N ALA A 294 -7.17 -7.19 -12.91
CA ALA A 294 -7.33 -8.15 -11.83
C ALA A 294 -8.40 -9.22 -12.14
N TYR A 295 -9.45 -8.85 -12.87
CA TYR A 295 -10.49 -9.79 -13.31
C TYR A 295 -10.01 -10.77 -14.37
N GLU A 296 -9.18 -10.33 -15.33
CA GLU A 296 -8.57 -11.22 -16.32
C GLU A 296 -7.61 -12.22 -15.68
N ARG A 297 -6.83 -11.79 -14.68
CA ARG A 297 -5.82 -12.63 -14.02
C ARG A 297 -6.41 -13.60 -12.99
N TYR A 298 -7.35 -13.13 -12.20
CA TYR A 298 -7.92 -13.92 -11.10
C TYR A 298 -9.27 -14.58 -11.43
N GLY A 299 -9.99 -14.09 -12.44
CA GLY A 299 -11.29 -14.65 -12.82
C GLY A 299 -12.26 -14.77 -11.65
N ALA A 300 -12.82 -15.96 -11.46
CA ALA A 300 -13.75 -16.22 -10.36
C ALA A 300 -13.12 -16.05 -8.96
N SER A 301 -11.81 -16.22 -8.83
CA SER A 301 -11.12 -16.11 -7.52
C SER A 301 -10.79 -14.66 -7.11
N PHE A 302 -11.19 -13.64 -7.89
CA PHE A 302 -10.89 -12.23 -7.59
C PHE A 302 -11.25 -11.83 -6.15
N HIS A 303 -12.42 -12.23 -5.65
CA HIS A 303 -12.84 -11.84 -4.30
C HIS A 303 -12.00 -12.51 -3.21
N VAL A 304 -11.73 -13.81 -3.31
CA VAL A 304 -10.91 -14.52 -2.30
C VAL A 304 -9.48 -14.05 -2.33
N GLN A 305 -8.92 -13.73 -3.50
CA GLN A 305 -7.57 -13.16 -3.64
C GLN A 305 -7.49 -11.75 -3.06
N THR A 306 -8.54 -10.95 -3.23
CA THR A 306 -8.61 -9.62 -2.61
C THR A 306 -8.67 -9.73 -1.09
N LEU A 307 -9.53 -10.60 -0.54
CA LEU A 307 -9.58 -10.85 0.91
C LEU A 307 -8.22 -11.30 1.44
N LEU A 308 -7.54 -12.20 0.74
CA LEU A 308 -6.20 -12.63 1.12
C LEU A 308 -5.23 -11.45 1.17
N ALA A 309 -5.09 -10.67 0.09
CA ALA A 309 -4.19 -9.52 0.02
C ALA A 309 -4.43 -8.51 1.15
N PHE A 310 -5.68 -8.26 1.51
CA PHE A 310 -6.05 -7.25 2.51
C PHE A 310 -5.98 -7.73 3.96
N THR A 311 -5.82 -9.03 4.18
CA THR A 311 -5.79 -9.60 5.55
C THR A 311 -4.44 -10.18 5.95
N MET A 312 -3.49 -10.29 5.00
CA MET A 312 -2.12 -10.72 5.27
C MET A 312 -1.33 -9.73 6.14
N PRO A 313 -0.25 -10.17 6.82
CA PRO A 313 0.66 -9.30 7.54
C PRO A 313 1.44 -8.37 6.59
N GLY A 314 1.09 -7.10 6.56
CA GLY A 314 1.69 -6.11 5.65
C GLY A 314 0.73 -4.96 5.40
N MET A 315 0.90 -4.22 4.31
CA MET A 315 0.03 -3.10 3.93
C MET A 315 -0.63 -3.37 2.57
N PRO A 316 -1.96 -3.37 2.50
CA PRO A 316 -2.66 -3.58 1.22
C PRO A 316 -2.70 -2.31 0.39
N LEU A 317 -2.51 -2.47 -0.94
CA LEU A 317 -2.63 -1.42 -1.94
C LEU A 317 -3.97 -1.51 -2.68
N ILE A 318 -4.62 -0.38 -2.91
CA ILE A 318 -5.65 -0.21 -3.94
C ILE A 318 -5.04 0.62 -5.08
N TYR A 319 -5.10 0.09 -6.30
CA TYR A 319 -4.84 0.86 -7.52
C TYR A 319 -6.11 1.56 -7.97
N ASN A 320 -6.00 2.82 -8.40
CA ASN A 320 -7.13 3.65 -8.76
C ASN A 320 -8.05 2.99 -9.81
N GLY A 321 -9.35 3.02 -9.55
CA GLY A 321 -10.36 2.36 -10.37
C GLY A 321 -10.82 1.00 -9.83
N GLN A 322 -10.08 0.33 -8.93
CA GLN A 322 -10.53 -0.92 -8.33
C GLN A 322 -11.85 -0.76 -7.58
N GLU A 323 -12.04 0.37 -6.89
CA GLU A 323 -13.26 0.69 -6.15
C GLU A 323 -14.48 0.93 -7.06
N SER A 324 -14.26 1.22 -8.33
CA SER A 324 -15.32 1.31 -9.33
C SER A 324 -15.58 -0.02 -10.07
N GLY A 325 -14.77 -1.05 -9.78
CA GLY A 325 -14.83 -2.32 -10.49
C GLY A 325 -14.24 -2.24 -11.90
N LEU A 326 -13.25 -1.36 -12.11
CA LEU A 326 -12.60 -1.17 -13.40
C LEU A 326 -12.06 -2.49 -13.98
N ASN A 327 -12.61 -2.92 -15.11
CA ASN A 327 -12.14 -4.08 -15.86
C ASN A 327 -11.60 -3.65 -17.22
N LYS A 328 -10.62 -2.75 -17.21
CA LYS A 328 -10.00 -2.19 -18.40
C LYS A 328 -8.50 -2.09 -18.17
N ARG A 329 -7.70 -2.52 -19.14
CA ARG A 329 -6.27 -2.26 -19.19
C ARG A 329 -6.05 -0.81 -19.60
N LEU A 330 -5.50 0.00 -18.71
CA LEU A 330 -5.18 1.39 -18.99
C LEU A 330 -3.94 1.48 -19.86
N ARG A 331 -4.00 2.27 -20.94
CA ARG A 331 -2.90 2.44 -21.88
C ARG A 331 -1.78 3.27 -21.24
N PHE A 332 -0.59 2.69 -21.17
CA PHE A 332 0.54 3.26 -20.41
C PHE A 332 1.10 4.53 -21.04
N PHE A 333 1.30 4.55 -22.35
CA PHE A 333 1.95 5.65 -23.08
C PHE A 333 0.97 6.68 -23.70
N GLU A 334 -0.32 6.50 -23.42
CA GLU A 334 -1.38 7.29 -24.05
C GLU A 334 -2.34 7.83 -23.01
N LYS A 335 -3.11 8.85 -23.39
CA LYS A 335 -4.27 9.25 -22.59
C LYS A 335 -5.31 8.14 -22.62
N ASP A 336 -5.72 7.73 -21.47
CA ASP A 336 -6.85 6.86 -21.22
C ASP A 336 -7.59 7.38 -20.00
N THR A 337 -8.78 6.90 -19.68
CA THR A 337 -9.55 7.41 -18.54
C THR A 337 -10.20 6.28 -17.79
N ILE A 338 -10.14 6.34 -16.47
CA ILE A 338 -10.85 5.43 -15.60
C ILE A 338 -12.35 5.68 -15.72
N GLU A 339 -13.11 4.61 -15.92
CA GLU A 339 -14.56 4.64 -15.93
C GLU A 339 -15.06 4.44 -14.50
N TRP A 340 -15.33 5.55 -13.80
CA TRP A 340 -15.67 5.51 -12.39
C TRP A 340 -17.03 4.86 -12.09
N GLY A 341 -18.02 5.01 -12.96
CA GLY A 341 -19.35 4.43 -12.78
C GLY A 341 -19.99 4.78 -11.44
N GLU A 342 -20.58 3.78 -10.78
CA GLU A 342 -21.27 3.92 -9.48
C GLU A 342 -20.40 3.49 -8.28
N TYR A 343 -19.10 3.34 -8.45
CA TYR A 343 -18.17 2.85 -7.42
C TYR A 343 -18.62 1.50 -6.79
N SER A 344 -18.94 0.53 -7.63
CA SER A 344 -19.60 -0.73 -7.26
C SER A 344 -18.86 -1.54 -6.18
N HIS A 345 -17.56 -1.36 -6.02
CA HIS A 345 -16.73 -2.08 -5.03
C HIS A 345 -16.25 -1.17 -3.88
N GLN A 346 -16.64 0.11 -3.85
CA GLN A 346 -16.16 1.04 -2.82
C GLN A 346 -16.49 0.57 -1.40
N ASP A 347 -17.74 0.15 -1.15
CA ASP A 347 -18.15 -0.33 0.18
C ASP A 347 -17.35 -1.57 0.62
N TYR A 348 -17.02 -2.43 -0.32
CA TYR A 348 -16.19 -3.61 -0.07
C TYR A 348 -14.78 -3.22 0.38
N PHE A 349 -14.11 -2.38 -0.38
CA PHE A 349 -12.77 -1.89 -0.02
C PHE A 349 -12.78 -1.01 1.23
N THR A 350 -13.85 -0.22 1.44
CA THR A 350 -14.03 0.58 2.66
C THR A 350 -14.04 -0.33 3.91
N LYS A 351 -14.77 -1.44 3.89
CA LYS A 351 -14.77 -2.38 5.01
C LYS A 351 -13.40 -2.98 5.25
N LEU A 352 -12.69 -3.38 4.20
CA LEU A 352 -11.36 -3.97 4.33
C LEU A 352 -10.32 -2.99 4.89
N TYR A 353 -10.35 -1.73 4.45
CA TYR A 353 -9.47 -0.70 5.00
C TYR A 353 -9.84 -0.35 6.44
N LYS A 354 -11.13 -0.24 6.78
CA LYS A 354 -11.57 -0.01 8.15
C LYS A 354 -11.17 -1.14 9.09
N LEU A 355 -11.30 -2.40 8.66
CA LEU A 355 -10.81 -3.52 9.46
C LEU A 355 -9.35 -3.33 9.87
N ARG A 356 -8.51 -2.91 8.92
CA ARG A 356 -7.10 -2.65 9.20
C ARG A 356 -6.90 -1.47 10.13
N ILE A 357 -7.60 -0.36 9.93
CA ILE A 357 -7.42 0.87 10.71
C ILE A 357 -7.90 0.67 12.15
N GLU A 358 -9.05 0.02 12.33
CA GLU A 358 -9.77 -0.05 13.59
C GLU A 358 -9.36 -1.26 14.47
N ASN A 359 -8.73 -2.28 13.88
CA ASN A 359 -8.37 -3.51 14.60
C ASN A 359 -6.86 -3.65 14.75
N SER A 360 -6.36 -3.52 15.98
CA SER A 360 -4.92 -3.53 16.26
C SER A 360 -4.23 -4.85 15.90
N ALA A 361 -4.95 -5.97 15.83
CA ALA A 361 -4.39 -7.23 15.34
C ALA A 361 -4.05 -7.20 13.84
N MET A 362 -4.50 -6.16 13.11
CA MET A 362 -4.18 -5.95 11.70
C MET A 362 -3.03 -4.97 11.48
N TRP A 363 -2.50 -4.32 12.53
CA TRP A 363 -1.45 -3.32 12.40
C TRP A 363 -0.08 -3.94 12.12
N ASN A 364 0.80 -3.15 11.50
CA ASN A 364 2.22 -3.44 11.39
C ASN A 364 2.96 -2.94 12.63
N GLY A 365 4.23 -3.32 12.79
CA GLY A 365 5.09 -2.81 13.87
C GLY A 365 4.74 -3.29 15.27
N ASP A 366 3.58 -3.90 15.49
CA ASP A 366 3.24 -4.50 16.78
C ASP A 366 3.87 -5.88 16.93
N THR A 367 4.96 -5.94 17.70
CA THR A 367 5.70 -7.19 17.95
C THR A 367 4.90 -8.21 18.78
N ASN A 368 3.76 -7.83 19.35
CA ASN A 368 2.87 -8.71 20.10
C ASN A 368 1.77 -9.32 19.20
N THR A 369 1.63 -8.81 17.98
CA THR A 369 0.69 -9.40 17.01
C THR A 369 1.25 -10.70 16.45
N VAL A 370 0.50 -11.78 16.63
CA VAL A 370 0.84 -13.12 16.14
C VAL A 370 -0.01 -13.45 14.92
N PHE A 371 0.64 -13.90 13.85
CA PHE A 371 -0.01 -14.59 12.74
C PHE A 371 0.01 -16.10 13.01
N GLU A 372 -1.15 -16.74 13.03
CA GLU A 372 -1.30 -18.15 13.33
C GLU A 372 -2.08 -18.82 12.19
N LYS A 373 -1.42 -19.72 11.45
CA LYS A 373 -2.11 -20.58 10.49
C LYS A 373 -3.03 -21.54 11.23
N ILE A 374 -4.24 -21.70 10.74
CA ILE A 374 -5.21 -22.65 11.28
C ILE A 374 -5.22 -23.90 10.39
N ASP A 375 -4.83 -25.03 10.95
CA ASP A 375 -4.91 -26.30 10.26
C ASP A 375 -6.40 -26.72 10.09
N SER A 376 -6.75 -27.10 8.89
CA SER A 376 -8.10 -27.55 8.57
C SER A 376 -8.06 -28.84 7.76
N LYS A 377 -9.13 -29.63 7.87
CA LYS A 377 -9.33 -30.85 7.05
C LYS A 377 -9.77 -30.54 5.61
N PHE A 378 -9.99 -29.28 5.28
CA PHE A 378 -10.47 -28.86 3.98
C PHE A 378 -9.29 -28.40 3.11
N GLU A 379 -8.99 -29.12 2.05
CA GLU A 379 -7.82 -28.89 1.20
C GLU A 379 -7.75 -27.48 0.58
N ASN A 380 -8.91 -26.93 0.17
CA ASN A 380 -9.02 -25.64 -0.49
C ASN A 380 -9.44 -24.50 0.46
N LEU A 381 -9.35 -24.71 1.78
CA LEU A 381 -9.56 -23.68 2.79
C LEU A 381 -8.23 -23.16 3.31
N PHE A 382 -7.91 -21.91 3.01
CA PHE A 382 -6.82 -21.20 3.66
C PHE A 382 -7.37 -20.46 4.88
N ALA A 383 -7.00 -20.90 6.07
CA ALA A 383 -7.50 -20.33 7.32
C ALA A 383 -6.35 -19.87 8.19
N PHE A 384 -6.51 -18.70 8.78
CA PHE A 384 -5.51 -18.15 9.70
C PHE A 384 -6.14 -17.17 10.69
N ARG A 385 -5.36 -16.79 11.69
CA ARG A 385 -5.73 -15.84 12.71
C ARG A 385 -4.62 -14.84 12.90
N ARG A 386 -5.00 -13.57 13.06
CA ARG A 386 -4.14 -12.52 13.58
C ARG A 386 -4.68 -12.13 14.93
N LYS A 387 -3.82 -12.08 15.93
CA LYS A 387 -4.24 -11.77 17.31
C LYS A 387 -3.13 -11.03 18.06
N ASN A 388 -3.55 -10.14 18.95
CA ASN A 388 -2.73 -9.55 20.01
C ASN A 388 -3.50 -9.60 21.34
N GLU A 389 -3.05 -8.86 22.36
CA GLU A 389 -3.70 -8.86 23.67
C GLU A 389 -5.14 -8.33 23.65
N ASN A 390 -5.50 -7.49 22.70
CA ASN A 390 -6.75 -6.73 22.67
C ASN A 390 -7.75 -7.20 21.61
N ASN A 391 -7.28 -7.78 20.52
CA ASN A 391 -8.08 -8.06 19.34
C ASN A 391 -7.70 -9.39 18.71
N GLN A 392 -8.69 -10.02 18.06
CA GLN A 392 -8.49 -11.20 17.24
C GLN A 392 -9.28 -11.06 15.95
N VAL A 393 -8.63 -11.37 14.84
CA VAL A 393 -9.25 -11.47 13.51
C VAL A 393 -8.99 -12.86 12.97
N THR A 394 -10.04 -13.64 12.75
CA THR A 394 -9.97 -14.97 12.13
C THR A 394 -10.48 -14.89 10.71
N VAL A 395 -9.68 -15.36 9.76
CA VAL A 395 -9.93 -15.30 8.32
C VAL A 395 -10.07 -16.71 7.77
N LEU A 396 -11.16 -16.96 7.05
CA LEU A 396 -11.46 -18.23 6.39
C LEU A 396 -11.65 -17.96 4.89
N LEU A 397 -10.77 -18.48 4.04
CA LEU A 397 -10.75 -18.23 2.61
C LEU A 397 -10.99 -19.53 1.85
N ASN A 398 -12.13 -19.63 1.17
CA ASN A 398 -12.48 -20.79 0.35
C ASN A 398 -12.03 -20.57 -1.11
N PHE A 399 -10.99 -21.28 -1.52
CA PHE A 399 -10.47 -21.27 -2.89
C PHE A 399 -11.13 -22.34 -3.79
N ASP A 400 -12.12 -23.08 -3.27
CA ASP A 400 -12.84 -24.05 -4.06
C ASP A 400 -13.88 -23.37 -4.98
N LYS A 401 -14.18 -24.03 -6.10
CA LYS A 401 -15.27 -23.66 -7.01
C LYS A 401 -16.66 -23.92 -6.43
N ASP A 402 -16.74 -24.66 -5.35
CA ASP A 402 -17.97 -25.01 -4.63
C ASP A 402 -18.02 -24.31 -3.26
N SER A 403 -19.22 -24.07 -2.76
CA SER A 403 -19.42 -23.52 -1.41
C SER A 403 -18.96 -24.52 -0.35
N LEU A 404 -18.29 -24.03 0.67
CA LEU A 404 -17.84 -24.82 1.81
C LEU A 404 -18.76 -24.66 3.00
N VAL A 405 -19.20 -25.77 3.59
CA VAL A 405 -20.01 -25.80 4.80
C VAL A 405 -19.18 -26.31 5.99
N ILE A 406 -19.10 -25.51 7.04
CA ILE A 406 -18.39 -25.84 8.29
C ILE A 406 -19.42 -25.99 9.40
N GLU A 407 -19.68 -27.23 9.81
CA GLU A 407 -20.66 -27.56 10.84
C GLU A 407 -20.14 -27.32 12.26
N ASN A 408 -18.83 -27.48 12.47
CA ASN A 408 -18.17 -27.30 13.77
C ASN A 408 -17.03 -26.31 13.70
N TYR A 409 -17.35 -25.02 13.66
CA TYR A 409 -16.33 -23.95 13.61
C TYR A 409 -15.47 -23.85 14.86
N LYS A 410 -15.87 -24.46 15.99
CA LYS A 410 -15.07 -24.51 17.21
C LYS A 410 -13.77 -25.28 17.04
N GLU A 411 -13.73 -26.25 16.11
CA GLU A 411 -12.50 -26.95 15.72
C GLU A 411 -11.47 -26.00 15.10
N LEU A 412 -11.92 -24.88 14.53
CA LEU A 412 -11.06 -23.81 14.01
C LEU A 412 -10.70 -22.75 15.07
N GLY A 413 -11.08 -22.99 16.34
CA GLY A 413 -10.80 -22.06 17.44
C GLY A 413 -11.59 -20.75 17.37
N ILE A 414 -12.72 -20.72 16.65
CA ILE A 414 -13.59 -19.54 16.56
C ILE A 414 -14.56 -19.53 17.74
N GLY A 415 -14.70 -18.39 18.41
CA GLY A 415 -15.58 -18.20 19.58
C GLY A 415 -17.06 -18.14 19.16
N GLY A 416 -17.95 -18.55 20.06
CA GLY A 416 -19.40 -18.55 19.80
C GLY A 416 -20.05 -17.17 19.75
N TYR A 417 -19.30 -16.12 20.10
CA TYR A 417 -19.74 -14.72 20.09
C TYR A 417 -19.01 -13.88 19.03
N SER A 418 -18.12 -14.50 18.24
CA SER A 418 -17.42 -13.83 17.14
C SER A 418 -18.43 -13.23 16.15
N MET A 419 -18.08 -12.06 15.62
CA MET A 419 -18.91 -11.35 14.65
C MET A 419 -18.34 -11.51 13.23
N ASP A 420 -19.18 -11.88 12.26
CA ASP A 420 -18.85 -11.76 10.84
C ASP A 420 -18.68 -10.28 10.50
N TYR A 421 -17.46 -9.86 10.26
CA TYR A 421 -17.11 -8.45 10.07
C TYR A 421 -17.77 -7.87 8.81
N MET A 422 -17.82 -8.64 7.74
CA MET A 422 -18.36 -8.16 6.46
C MET A 422 -19.90 -8.04 6.49
N GLU A 423 -20.58 -8.88 7.28
CA GLU A 423 -22.03 -8.88 7.39
C GLU A 423 -22.56 -8.16 8.64
N GLY A 424 -21.72 -7.94 9.67
CA GLY A 424 -22.13 -7.34 10.94
C GLY A 424 -23.06 -8.25 11.76
N LYS A 425 -22.92 -9.58 11.64
CA LYS A 425 -23.78 -10.57 12.30
C LYS A 425 -22.98 -11.48 13.21
N ILE A 426 -23.57 -11.90 14.32
CA ILE A 426 -22.99 -12.94 15.17
C ILE A 426 -22.84 -14.23 14.34
N ILE A 427 -21.76 -14.95 14.58
CA ILE A 427 -21.44 -16.20 13.90
C ILE A 427 -22.62 -17.19 13.96
N PRO A 428 -23.06 -17.78 12.84
CA PRO A 428 -24.11 -18.76 12.81
C PRO A 428 -23.60 -20.10 13.34
N LYS A 429 -24.52 -21.00 13.68
CA LYS A 429 -24.20 -22.39 14.12
C LYS A 429 -23.41 -23.15 13.03
N ILE A 430 -23.72 -22.89 11.78
CA ILE A 430 -23.10 -23.50 10.60
C ILE A 430 -22.60 -22.35 9.75
N ILE A 431 -21.28 -22.35 9.43
CA ILE A 431 -20.69 -21.39 8.54
C ILE A 431 -20.79 -21.88 7.10
N ASN A 432 -21.34 -21.07 6.23
CA ASN A 432 -21.31 -21.28 4.79
C ASN A 432 -20.42 -20.24 4.14
N ILE A 433 -19.35 -20.69 3.47
CA ILE A 433 -18.42 -19.84 2.74
C ILE A 433 -18.68 -20.07 1.24
N PRO A 434 -19.14 -19.08 0.50
CA PRO A 434 -19.36 -19.23 -0.95
C PRO A 434 -18.09 -19.64 -1.69
N ALA A 435 -18.25 -20.20 -2.88
CA ALA A 435 -17.16 -20.51 -3.79
C ALA A 435 -16.27 -19.27 -4.04
N ASN A 436 -14.97 -19.44 -4.04
CA ASN A 436 -13.98 -18.37 -4.32
C ASN A 436 -14.23 -17.09 -3.48
N ASN A 437 -14.54 -17.25 -2.21
CA ASN A 437 -14.85 -16.15 -1.30
C ASN A 437 -14.32 -16.44 0.11
N GLY A 438 -14.61 -15.59 1.07
CA GLY A 438 -14.14 -15.76 2.44
C GLY A 438 -15.07 -15.17 3.49
N LYS A 439 -14.73 -15.46 4.74
CA LYS A 439 -15.35 -14.91 5.93
C LYS A 439 -14.28 -14.36 6.85
N ILE A 440 -14.58 -13.23 7.47
CA ILE A 440 -13.71 -12.58 8.46
C ILE A 440 -14.50 -12.47 9.75
N TYR A 441 -13.98 -13.03 10.82
CA TYR A 441 -14.56 -12.96 12.16
C TYR A 441 -13.68 -12.14 13.08
N ILE A 442 -14.30 -11.26 13.87
CA ILE A 442 -13.66 -10.47 14.90
C ILE A 442 -14.21 -10.85 16.27
N ASP A 443 -13.31 -10.89 17.25
CA ASP A 443 -13.62 -11.13 18.68
C ASP A 443 -13.29 -9.89 19.51
#